data_955d2d7237c587afdf5032a12fe18773
#
_entry.id   955d2d7237c587afdf5032a12fe18773
#
_cell.length_a   1.000
_cell.length_b   1.000
_cell.length_c   1.000
_cell.angle_alpha   90.00
_cell.angle_beta   90.00
_cell.angle_gamma   90.00
#
_symmetry.space_group_name_H-M   'P 1'
#
loop_
_entity.id
_entity.type
_entity.pdbx_description
1 polymer ?
#
loop_
_entity_poly.entity_id
_entity_poly.type
_entity_poly.pdbx_seq_one_letter_code
_entity_poly.pdbx_strand_id
1 'polypeptide(L)'
;MVSRMTNGRTSVFWILCIMGTFAILSSTMSKNPVLKPFSTYLGTPPEWTGIVASASTIPGIIVSLPAASLSDILGRRKFLLVAGFVFASAPFLYLFITAWWQLIFVRFYHGFATAIFVPVAEASIAELFPDKRGERISLFSSATYVGRVAAPILGGALLLVTNSGFYALYLAVGVAGIAAFITGLLFWAGGDAPVSTEKKSKSEIIKKVFQGWRVIVGNHSVLIASLIQACQYYAFGVVEFYLSGYLKESIELSWILTGIVTGSLTAIPIVAKPYMGRVSDRIGRRIPIVVGCIVSALPLVVIPYVTNFWVLLSLALIYGFGFATVTAVTPALVSELVPKECVGASMGFLDTMMDAGQTLGPIISGLILASSLQYGGVFSSLAIVLLSSCIIFALFQARTQSLKKHRA
;
A
#
# COMPACT_ATOMS: atom_id res chain seq x y z
N MET A 1 -34.04 -22.45 2.99
CA MET A 1 -32.70 -22.54 3.60
C MET A 1 -31.63 -21.82 2.80
N VAL A 2 -31.56 -21.99 1.48
CA VAL A 2 -30.60 -21.33 0.57
C VAL A 2 -30.68 -19.79 0.63
N SER A 3 -31.86 -19.16 0.67
CA SER A 3 -32.00 -17.69 0.71
C SER A 3 -31.50 -17.05 2.02
N ARG A 4 -31.62 -17.75 3.16
CA ARG A 4 -31.06 -17.27 4.44
C ARG A 4 -29.53 -17.37 4.48
N MET A 5 -28.94 -18.37 3.83
CA MET A 5 -27.47 -18.52 3.76
C MET A 5 -26.84 -17.50 2.82
N THR A 6 -27.50 -17.15 1.70
CA THR A 6 -27.03 -16.09 0.79
C THR A 6 -27.11 -14.72 1.44
N ASN A 7 -28.18 -14.42 2.20
CA ASN A 7 -28.30 -13.17 2.95
C ASN A 7 -27.22 -13.04 4.04
N GLY A 8 -26.90 -14.12 4.77
CA GLY A 8 -25.84 -14.11 5.78
C GLY A 8 -24.45 -13.83 5.20
N ARG A 9 -24.08 -14.49 4.08
CA ARG A 9 -22.79 -14.26 3.41
C ARG A 9 -22.68 -12.84 2.87
N THR A 10 -23.74 -12.30 2.30
CA THR A 10 -23.77 -10.93 1.77
C THR A 10 -23.65 -9.90 2.90
N SER A 11 -24.31 -10.13 4.03
CA SER A 11 -24.18 -9.26 5.22
C SER A 11 -22.76 -9.24 5.77
N VAL A 12 -22.13 -10.40 5.91
CA VAL A 12 -20.73 -10.55 6.33
C VAL A 12 -19.77 -9.81 5.39
N PHE A 13 -19.99 -9.89 4.09
CA PHE A 13 -19.20 -9.17 3.09
C PHE A 13 -19.25 -7.66 3.29
N TRP A 14 -20.46 -7.10 3.46
CA TRP A 14 -20.61 -5.64 3.66
C TRP A 14 -20.01 -5.17 5.00
N ILE A 15 -20.09 -5.99 6.04
CA ILE A 15 -19.40 -5.72 7.32
C ILE A 15 -17.88 -5.61 7.09
N LEU A 16 -17.29 -6.54 6.33
CA LEU A 16 -15.87 -6.49 6.00
C LEU A 16 -15.50 -5.24 5.16
N CYS A 17 -16.37 -4.84 4.22
CA CYS A 17 -16.17 -3.61 3.45
C CYS A 17 -16.20 -2.36 4.32
N ILE A 18 -17.16 -2.25 5.23
CA ILE A 18 -17.29 -1.12 6.16
C ILE A 18 -16.09 -1.10 7.12
N MET A 19 -15.77 -2.25 7.73
CA MET A 19 -14.59 -2.39 8.58
C MET A 19 -13.32 -1.97 7.83
N GLY A 20 -13.15 -2.43 6.58
CA GLY A 20 -12.01 -2.09 5.73
C GLY A 20 -11.92 -0.60 5.40
N THR A 21 -13.06 0.06 5.13
CA THR A 21 -13.11 1.49 4.87
C THR A 21 -12.61 2.28 6.10
N PHE A 22 -13.12 2.01 7.29
CA PHE A 22 -12.70 2.69 8.51
C PHE A 22 -11.27 2.33 8.93
N ALA A 23 -10.86 1.06 8.79
CA ALA A 23 -9.51 0.60 9.08
C ALA A 23 -8.47 1.31 8.22
N ILE A 24 -8.70 1.37 6.91
CA ILE A 24 -7.78 2.02 5.97
C ILE A 24 -7.86 3.55 6.08
N LEU A 25 -9.03 4.12 6.38
CA LEU A 25 -9.15 5.54 6.73
C LEU A 25 -8.26 5.88 7.92
N SER A 26 -8.37 5.14 9.03
CA SER A 26 -7.55 5.31 10.24
C SER A 26 -6.06 5.19 9.92
N SER A 27 -5.66 4.10 9.27
CA SER A 27 -4.26 3.86 8.92
C SER A 27 -3.68 4.94 8.01
N THR A 28 -4.41 5.36 6.96
CA THR A 28 -3.92 6.35 6.01
C THR A 28 -3.89 7.75 6.63
N MET A 29 -4.93 8.14 7.39
CA MET A 29 -4.99 9.44 8.03
C MET A 29 -3.92 9.62 9.12
N SER A 30 -3.45 8.53 9.75
CA SER A 30 -2.32 8.56 10.67
C SER A 30 -0.97 8.84 9.99
N LYS A 31 -0.91 8.73 8.66
CA LYS A 31 0.28 8.99 7.83
C LYS A 31 0.16 10.31 7.09
N ASN A 32 -0.90 10.48 6.32
CA ASN A 32 -1.11 11.59 5.40
C ASN A 32 -2.28 12.48 5.84
N PRO A 33 -2.06 13.80 5.90
CA PRO A 33 -0.82 14.54 5.59
C PRO A 33 0.07 14.79 6.82
N VAL A 34 -0.19 14.16 7.96
CA VAL A 34 0.24 14.56 9.31
C VAL A 34 1.64 14.07 9.71
N LEU A 35 2.06 12.88 9.27
CA LEU A 35 3.17 12.17 9.91
C LEU A 35 4.51 12.88 9.76
N LYS A 36 4.87 13.38 8.57
CA LYS A 36 6.13 14.09 8.37
C LYS A 36 6.17 15.41 9.15
N PRO A 37 5.15 16.29 9.08
CA PRO A 37 5.09 17.50 9.92
C PRO A 37 5.09 17.19 11.42
N PHE A 38 4.39 16.16 11.88
CA PHE A 38 4.41 15.77 13.30
C PHE A 38 5.78 15.24 13.73
N SER A 39 6.44 14.47 12.88
CA SER A 39 7.82 14.01 13.10
C SER A 39 8.78 15.21 13.25
N THR A 40 8.64 16.20 12.37
CA THR A 40 9.43 17.45 12.47
C THR A 40 9.12 18.22 13.75
N TYR A 41 7.85 18.35 14.13
CA TYR A 41 7.42 18.99 15.39
C TYR A 41 8.04 18.33 16.62
N LEU A 42 8.20 17.00 16.61
CA LEU A 42 8.86 16.25 17.68
C LEU A 42 10.39 16.33 17.66
N GLY A 43 10.97 17.10 16.72
CA GLY A 43 12.42 17.27 16.58
C GLY A 43 13.14 16.05 16.02
N THR A 44 12.48 15.26 15.15
CA THR A 44 13.14 14.10 14.51
C THR A 44 14.29 14.58 13.63
N PRO A 45 15.53 14.09 13.83
CA PRO A 45 16.63 14.38 12.93
C PRO A 45 16.32 13.88 11.50
N PRO A 46 16.72 14.60 10.45
CA PRO A 46 16.38 14.28 9.07
C PRO A 46 16.71 12.83 8.67
N GLU A 47 17.85 12.31 9.10
CA GLU A 47 18.31 10.95 8.83
C GLU A 47 17.41 9.86 9.44
N TRP A 48 16.68 10.15 10.51
CA TRP A 48 15.76 9.23 11.19
C TRP A 48 14.33 9.30 10.66
N THR A 49 13.98 10.35 9.90
CA THR A 49 12.62 10.54 9.39
C THR A 49 12.16 9.37 8.51
N GLY A 50 13.08 8.80 7.74
CA GLY A 50 12.81 7.63 6.91
C GLY A 50 12.49 6.37 7.71
N ILE A 51 13.16 6.17 8.84
CA ILE A 51 12.88 5.04 9.75
C ILE A 51 11.50 5.22 10.39
N VAL A 52 11.16 6.45 10.82
CA VAL A 52 9.82 6.77 11.32
C VAL A 52 8.76 6.46 10.26
N ALA A 53 8.98 6.85 9.00
CA ALA A 53 8.05 6.56 7.91
C ALA A 53 7.85 5.07 7.70
N SER A 54 8.95 4.30 7.66
CA SER A 54 8.97 2.87 7.32
C SER A 54 8.57 1.95 8.48
N ALA A 55 8.59 2.44 9.71
CA ALA A 55 8.33 1.61 10.89
C ALA A 55 7.01 0.83 10.81
N SER A 56 5.97 1.38 10.17
CA SER A 56 4.66 0.70 10.03
C SER A 56 4.56 -0.26 8.84
N THR A 57 5.53 -0.27 7.92
CA THR A 57 5.54 -1.23 6.80
C THR A 57 6.35 -2.48 7.14
N ILE A 58 7.27 -2.40 8.09
CA ILE A 58 8.08 -3.54 8.56
C ILE A 58 7.22 -4.73 9.02
N PRO A 59 6.15 -4.55 9.85
CA PRO A 59 5.25 -5.64 10.21
C PRO A 59 4.60 -6.31 8.99
N GLY A 60 4.34 -5.57 7.90
CA GLY A 60 3.83 -6.13 6.64
C GLY A 60 4.73 -7.22 6.08
N ILE A 61 6.03 -6.96 6.00
CA ILE A 61 7.02 -7.92 5.47
C ILE A 61 7.06 -9.19 6.31
N ILE A 62 6.97 -9.05 7.64
CA ILE A 62 7.20 -10.16 8.59
C ILE A 62 5.91 -10.94 8.85
N VAL A 63 4.76 -10.28 8.95
CA VAL A 63 3.54 -10.82 9.55
C VAL A 63 2.44 -11.13 8.54
N SER A 64 2.37 -10.45 7.41
CA SER A 64 1.24 -10.60 6.47
C SER A 64 1.05 -12.04 6.01
N LEU A 65 2.12 -12.72 5.58
CA LEU A 65 2.06 -14.12 5.15
C LEU A 65 1.77 -15.09 6.30
N PRO A 66 2.47 -15.03 7.46
CA PRO A 66 2.12 -15.83 8.63
C PRO A 66 0.70 -15.58 9.14
N ALA A 67 0.21 -14.32 9.16
CA ALA A 67 -1.13 -14.00 9.63
C ALA A 67 -2.21 -14.66 8.77
N ALA A 68 -2.09 -14.60 7.44
CA ALA A 68 -3.02 -15.30 6.55
C ALA A 68 -3.06 -16.80 6.84
N SER A 69 -1.88 -17.44 6.89
CA SER A 69 -1.77 -18.91 7.12
C SER A 69 -2.23 -19.34 8.52
N LEU A 70 -1.89 -18.57 9.57
CA LEU A 70 -2.31 -18.86 10.94
C LEU A 70 -3.82 -18.62 11.13
N SER A 71 -4.39 -17.66 10.43
CA SER A 71 -5.82 -17.37 10.48
C SER A 71 -6.67 -18.53 9.93
N ASP A 72 -6.14 -19.34 9.02
CA ASP A 72 -6.78 -20.55 8.52
C ASP A 72 -6.91 -21.63 9.61
N ILE A 73 -5.97 -21.66 10.56
CA ILE A 73 -5.89 -22.67 11.61
C ILE A 73 -6.58 -22.21 12.89
N LEU A 74 -6.33 -20.97 13.31
CA LEU A 74 -6.80 -20.42 14.59
C LEU A 74 -8.13 -19.68 14.47
N GLY A 75 -8.61 -19.49 13.24
CA GLY A 75 -9.86 -18.82 12.92
C GLY A 75 -9.68 -17.36 12.50
N ARG A 76 -10.18 -17.01 11.30
CA ARG A 76 -10.07 -15.68 10.68
C ARG A 76 -10.64 -14.57 11.55
N ARG A 77 -11.74 -14.84 12.25
CA ARG A 77 -12.42 -13.87 13.13
C ARG A 77 -11.52 -13.36 14.24
N LYS A 78 -10.72 -14.24 14.87
CA LYS A 78 -9.77 -13.85 15.92
C LYS A 78 -8.73 -12.87 15.40
N PHE A 79 -8.18 -13.13 14.21
CA PHE A 79 -7.19 -12.26 13.58
C PHE A 79 -7.78 -10.91 13.18
N LEU A 80 -9.01 -10.88 12.64
CA LEU A 80 -9.72 -9.64 12.32
C LEU A 80 -10.01 -8.81 13.58
N LEU A 81 -10.35 -9.45 14.70
CA LEU A 81 -10.53 -8.75 15.98
C LEU A 81 -9.22 -8.20 16.54
N VAL A 82 -8.12 -8.99 16.46
CA VAL A 82 -6.79 -8.50 16.87
C VAL A 82 -6.38 -7.30 16.03
N ALA A 83 -6.56 -7.35 14.71
CA ALA A 83 -6.29 -6.22 13.84
C ALA A 83 -7.17 -5.01 14.19
N GLY A 84 -8.48 -5.22 14.41
CA GLY A 84 -9.41 -4.19 14.85
C GLY A 84 -9.01 -3.55 16.17
N PHE A 85 -8.58 -4.35 17.16
CA PHE A 85 -8.07 -3.86 18.43
C PHE A 85 -6.81 -2.99 18.25
N VAL A 86 -5.89 -3.38 17.37
CA VAL A 86 -4.70 -2.56 17.08
C VAL A 86 -5.11 -1.26 16.40
N PHE A 87 -6.06 -1.29 15.43
CA PHE A 87 -6.60 -0.04 14.83
C PHE A 87 -7.25 0.88 15.86
N ALA A 88 -7.96 0.32 16.85
CA ALA A 88 -8.62 1.09 17.89
C ALA A 88 -7.63 1.67 18.92
N SER A 89 -6.57 0.92 19.28
CA SER A 89 -5.66 1.29 20.37
C SER A 89 -4.47 2.13 19.91
N ALA A 90 -3.87 1.79 18.75
CA ALA A 90 -2.66 2.44 18.27
C ALA A 90 -2.76 3.97 18.14
N PRO A 91 -3.86 4.56 17.61
CA PRO A 91 -3.98 6.01 17.49
C PRO A 91 -3.89 6.75 18.81
N PHE A 92 -4.38 6.17 19.89
CA PHE A 92 -4.31 6.80 21.22
C PHE A 92 -2.89 6.84 21.77
N LEU A 93 -2.02 5.90 21.36
CA LEU A 93 -0.62 5.92 21.78
C LEU A 93 0.12 7.15 21.24
N TYR A 94 -0.30 7.70 20.10
CA TYR A 94 0.29 8.95 19.57
C TYR A 94 0.04 10.15 20.49
N LEU A 95 -0.99 10.13 21.34
CA LEU A 95 -1.30 11.21 22.29
C LEU A 95 -0.29 11.30 23.44
N PHE A 96 0.44 10.23 23.70
CA PHE A 96 1.42 10.14 24.78
C PHE A 96 2.86 10.31 24.31
N ILE A 97 3.06 10.54 23.00
CA ILE A 97 4.40 10.72 22.42
C ILE A 97 4.94 12.10 22.81
N THR A 98 6.09 12.11 23.46
CA THR A 98 6.84 13.31 23.86
C THR A 98 8.20 13.41 23.17
N ALA A 99 8.70 12.31 22.61
CA ALA A 99 9.99 12.25 21.93
C ALA A 99 9.87 11.50 20.58
N TRP A 100 10.62 11.94 19.58
CA TRP A 100 10.52 11.42 18.21
C TRP A 100 10.78 9.91 18.08
N TRP A 101 11.67 9.34 18.86
CA TRP A 101 11.99 7.90 18.81
C TRP A 101 10.82 7.02 19.23
N GLN A 102 9.94 7.50 20.13
CA GLN A 102 8.72 6.80 20.53
C GLN A 102 7.78 6.58 19.32
N LEU A 103 7.82 7.50 18.34
CA LEU A 103 7.04 7.40 17.12
C LEU A 103 7.35 6.11 16.34
N ILE A 104 8.61 5.66 16.35
CA ILE A 104 9.03 4.42 15.68
C ILE A 104 8.26 3.22 16.26
N PHE A 105 8.21 3.09 17.59
CA PHE A 105 7.53 1.98 18.26
C PHE A 105 6.01 2.02 18.07
N VAL A 106 5.39 3.19 18.19
CA VAL A 106 3.95 3.35 17.98
C VAL A 106 3.58 3.06 16.53
N ARG A 107 4.38 3.51 15.59
CA ARG A 107 4.23 3.23 14.16
C ARG A 107 4.39 1.73 13.85
N PHE A 108 5.40 1.09 14.43
CA PHE A 108 5.60 -0.35 14.30
C PHE A 108 4.40 -1.13 14.83
N TYR A 109 3.92 -0.79 16.03
CA TYR A 109 2.70 -1.39 16.59
C TYR A 109 1.48 -1.17 15.68
N HIS A 110 1.25 0.06 15.22
CA HIS A 110 0.13 0.38 14.33
C HIS A 110 0.20 -0.39 13.00
N GLY A 111 1.42 -0.70 12.52
CA GLY A 111 1.65 -1.47 11.31
C GLY A 111 1.08 -2.89 11.36
N PHE A 112 1.03 -3.54 12.53
CA PHE A 112 0.40 -4.86 12.69
C PHE A 112 -1.07 -4.86 12.28
N ALA A 113 -1.78 -3.75 12.45
CA ALA A 113 -3.20 -3.66 12.11
C ALA A 113 -3.45 -3.98 10.63
N THR A 114 -2.77 -3.28 9.72
CA THR A 114 -2.90 -3.51 8.27
C THR A 114 -2.26 -4.81 7.82
N ALA A 115 -1.11 -5.17 8.40
CA ALA A 115 -0.40 -6.42 8.09
C ALA A 115 -1.24 -7.68 8.36
N ILE A 116 -2.10 -7.63 9.37
CA ILE A 116 -3.02 -8.73 9.71
C ILE A 116 -4.35 -8.59 8.94
N PHE A 117 -4.92 -7.38 8.93
CA PHE A 117 -6.28 -7.16 8.44
C PHE A 117 -6.46 -7.51 6.97
N VAL A 118 -5.63 -6.93 6.09
CA VAL A 118 -5.85 -7.04 4.63
C VAL A 118 -5.81 -8.48 4.14
N PRO A 119 -4.73 -9.26 4.39
CA PRO A 119 -4.66 -10.63 3.88
C PRO A 119 -5.72 -11.55 4.50
N VAL A 120 -6.10 -11.34 5.77
CA VAL A 120 -7.12 -12.17 6.42
C VAL A 120 -8.52 -11.82 5.92
N ALA A 121 -8.82 -10.54 5.66
CA ALA A 121 -10.10 -10.13 5.08
C ALA A 121 -10.28 -10.66 3.65
N GLU A 122 -9.25 -10.52 2.79
CA GLU A 122 -9.28 -11.04 1.41
C GLU A 122 -9.45 -12.56 1.38
N ALA A 123 -8.74 -13.28 2.24
CA ALA A 123 -8.86 -14.70 2.37
C ALA A 123 -10.28 -15.12 2.86
N SER A 124 -10.85 -14.36 3.82
CA SER A 124 -12.24 -14.59 4.28
C SER A 124 -13.25 -14.39 3.14
N ILE A 125 -13.07 -13.37 2.31
CA ILE A 125 -13.93 -13.08 1.16
C ILE A 125 -13.80 -14.19 0.10
N ALA A 126 -12.58 -14.66 -0.16
CA ALA A 126 -12.32 -15.73 -1.11
C ALA A 126 -13.02 -17.06 -0.72
N GLU A 127 -13.13 -17.34 0.58
CA GLU A 127 -13.86 -18.50 1.11
C GLU A 127 -15.38 -18.33 1.07
N LEU A 128 -15.87 -17.13 1.39
CA LEU A 128 -17.30 -16.84 1.36
C LEU A 128 -17.89 -16.90 -0.06
N PHE A 129 -17.10 -16.54 -1.07
CA PHE A 129 -17.53 -16.42 -2.48
C PHE A 129 -16.60 -17.16 -3.44
N PRO A 130 -16.51 -18.49 -3.40
CA PRO A 130 -15.57 -19.26 -4.22
C PRO A 130 -15.76 -19.06 -5.73
N ASP A 131 -17.00 -18.86 -6.20
CA ASP A 131 -17.30 -18.67 -7.62
C ASP A 131 -17.10 -17.23 -8.11
N LYS A 132 -17.04 -16.25 -7.20
CA LYS A 132 -16.95 -14.82 -7.51
C LYS A 132 -15.82 -14.12 -6.73
N ARG A 133 -14.72 -14.85 -6.47
CA ARG A 133 -13.59 -14.36 -5.65
C ARG A 133 -13.04 -13.02 -6.15
N GLY A 134 -12.70 -12.95 -7.43
CA GLY A 134 -12.12 -11.76 -8.02
C GLY A 134 -13.04 -10.55 -7.95
N GLU A 135 -14.33 -10.71 -8.27
CA GLU A 135 -15.33 -9.64 -8.19
C GLU A 135 -15.44 -9.11 -6.76
N ARG A 136 -15.54 -9.99 -5.76
CA ARG A 136 -15.74 -9.63 -4.37
C ARG A 136 -14.50 -9.01 -3.72
N ILE A 137 -13.32 -9.53 -4.00
CA ILE A 137 -12.06 -8.93 -3.54
C ILE A 137 -11.87 -7.55 -4.18
N SER A 138 -12.19 -7.38 -5.46
CA SER A 138 -12.13 -6.07 -6.12
C SER A 138 -13.10 -5.05 -5.50
N LEU A 139 -14.33 -5.46 -5.17
CA LEU A 139 -15.30 -4.60 -4.47
C LEU A 139 -14.82 -4.22 -3.07
N PHE A 140 -14.25 -5.16 -2.32
CA PHE A 140 -13.64 -4.90 -1.01
C PHE A 140 -12.46 -3.91 -1.14
N SER A 141 -11.57 -4.12 -2.10
CA SER A 141 -10.48 -3.19 -2.38
C SER A 141 -11.02 -1.80 -2.72
N SER A 142 -12.08 -1.70 -3.54
CA SER A 142 -12.71 -0.41 -3.85
C SER A 142 -13.26 0.28 -2.60
N ALA A 143 -13.89 -0.46 -1.69
CA ALA A 143 -14.39 0.08 -0.43
C ALA A 143 -13.23 0.62 0.45
N THR A 144 -12.13 -0.11 0.55
CA THR A 144 -10.94 0.35 1.30
C THR A 144 -10.29 1.58 0.67
N TYR A 145 -10.32 1.69 -0.66
CA TYR A 145 -9.81 2.87 -1.37
C TYR A 145 -10.61 4.15 -1.06
N VAL A 146 -11.91 4.06 -0.77
CA VAL A 146 -12.69 5.21 -0.29
C VAL A 146 -12.06 5.80 0.96
N GLY A 147 -11.73 4.95 1.96
CA GLY A 147 -11.04 5.38 3.18
C GLY A 147 -9.66 5.99 2.87
N ARG A 148 -8.91 5.39 1.96
CA ARG A 148 -7.56 5.86 1.57
C ARG A 148 -7.56 7.23 0.92
N VAL A 149 -8.53 7.52 0.05
CA VAL A 149 -8.66 8.83 -0.63
C VAL A 149 -9.20 9.90 0.30
N ALA A 150 -10.18 9.56 1.13
CA ALA A 150 -10.78 10.49 2.08
C ALA A 150 -9.77 10.94 3.17
N ALA A 151 -8.86 10.06 3.59
CA ALA A 151 -7.97 10.27 4.71
C ALA A 151 -7.11 11.55 4.63
N PRO A 152 -6.35 11.83 3.55
CA PRO A 152 -5.51 13.03 3.49
C PRO A 152 -6.36 14.31 3.41
N ILE A 153 -7.53 14.26 2.78
CA ILE A 153 -8.43 15.40 2.65
C ILE A 153 -9.06 15.73 4.02
N LEU A 154 -9.63 14.73 4.70
CA LEU A 154 -10.22 14.89 6.03
C LEU A 154 -9.14 15.27 7.05
N GLY A 155 -7.97 14.65 6.98
CA GLY A 155 -6.83 14.99 7.83
C GLY A 155 -6.35 16.42 7.62
N GLY A 156 -6.24 16.87 6.37
CA GLY A 156 -5.89 18.25 6.03
C GLY A 156 -6.95 19.26 6.50
N ALA A 157 -8.24 18.96 6.31
CA ALA A 157 -9.34 19.81 6.79
C ALA A 157 -9.32 19.93 8.32
N LEU A 158 -9.11 18.81 9.03
CA LEU A 158 -9.05 18.80 10.49
C LEU A 158 -7.85 19.60 11.02
N LEU A 159 -6.67 19.43 10.43
CA LEU A 159 -5.49 20.20 10.80
C LEU A 159 -5.64 21.70 10.51
N LEU A 160 -6.41 22.07 9.47
CA LEU A 160 -6.73 23.47 9.18
C LEU A 160 -7.63 24.06 10.29
N VAL A 161 -8.72 23.36 10.62
CA VAL A 161 -9.71 23.84 11.63
C VAL A 161 -9.10 23.89 13.03
N THR A 162 -8.23 22.94 13.36
CA THR A 162 -7.59 22.84 14.68
C THR A 162 -6.26 23.63 14.77
N ASN A 163 -5.92 24.43 13.76
CA ASN A 163 -4.68 25.19 13.68
C ASN A 163 -3.44 24.31 13.95
N SER A 164 -3.28 23.26 13.16
CA SER A 164 -2.21 22.25 13.28
C SER A 164 -2.27 21.38 14.55
N GLY A 165 -3.47 21.12 15.03
CA GLY A 165 -3.73 20.26 16.20
C GLY A 165 -3.46 18.79 15.90
N PHE A 166 -2.18 18.36 15.95
CA PHE A 166 -1.77 16.97 15.68
C PHE A 166 -2.49 15.95 16.57
N TYR A 167 -2.64 16.25 17.85
CA TYR A 167 -3.32 15.36 18.79
C TYR A 167 -4.82 15.25 18.49
N ALA A 168 -5.47 16.34 18.08
CA ALA A 168 -6.87 16.30 17.64
C ALA A 168 -7.05 15.40 16.42
N LEU A 169 -6.09 15.42 15.48
CA LEU A 169 -6.10 14.52 14.34
C LEU A 169 -5.96 13.06 14.79
N TYR A 170 -5.03 12.74 15.69
CA TYR A 170 -4.86 11.36 16.18
C TYR A 170 -6.07 10.88 16.99
N LEU A 171 -6.81 11.76 17.67
CA LEU A 171 -8.12 11.42 18.24
C LEU A 171 -9.12 11.03 17.15
N ALA A 172 -9.22 11.78 16.07
CA ALA A 172 -10.11 11.44 14.96
C ALA A 172 -9.70 10.12 14.27
N VAL A 173 -8.39 9.87 14.13
CA VAL A 173 -7.85 8.58 13.68
C VAL A 173 -8.30 7.46 14.62
N GLY A 174 -8.29 7.70 15.94
CA GLY A 174 -8.77 6.76 16.96
C GLY A 174 -10.26 6.46 16.83
N VAL A 175 -11.09 7.49 16.58
CA VAL A 175 -12.53 7.31 16.34
C VAL A 175 -12.77 6.40 15.13
N ALA A 176 -12.05 6.61 14.02
CA ALA A 176 -12.13 5.73 12.86
C ALA A 176 -11.65 4.29 13.18
N GLY A 177 -10.58 4.15 13.97
CA GLY A 177 -10.09 2.86 14.44
C GLY A 177 -11.08 2.12 15.33
N ILE A 178 -11.75 2.83 16.25
CA ILE A 178 -12.84 2.29 17.09
C ILE A 178 -14.02 1.85 16.21
N ALA A 179 -14.40 2.64 15.21
CA ALA A 179 -15.47 2.27 14.28
C ALA A 179 -15.14 0.99 13.53
N ALA A 180 -13.89 0.81 13.08
CA ALA A 180 -13.42 -0.44 12.49
C ALA A 180 -13.50 -1.61 13.47
N PHE A 181 -13.10 -1.42 14.73
CA PHE A 181 -13.16 -2.46 15.77
C PHE A 181 -14.59 -2.87 16.11
N ILE A 182 -15.48 -1.90 16.31
CA ILE A 182 -16.91 -2.16 16.59
C ILE A 182 -17.53 -2.93 15.42
N THR A 183 -17.22 -2.55 14.17
CA THR A 183 -17.68 -3.27 12.98
C THR A 183 -17.14 -4.71 12.98
N GLY A 184 -15.90 -4.93 13.40
CA GLY A 184 -15.32 -6.25 13.59
C GLY A 184 -16.04 -7.07 14.67
N LEU A 185 -16.49 -6.45 15.75
CA LEU A 185 -17.31 -7.12 16.79
C LEU A 185 -18.69 -7.55 16.26
N LEU A 186 -19.30 -6.73 15.40
CA LEU A 186 -20.55 -7.11 14.72
C LEU A 186 -20.34 -8.32 13.79
N PHE A 187 -19.18 -8.41 13.16
CA PHE A 187 -18.79 -9.60 12.41
C PHE A 187 -18.68 -10.83 13.31
N TRP A 188 -18.21 -10.66 14.53
CA TRP A 188 -18.16 -11.74 15.53
C TRP A 188 -19.55 -12.22 15.94
N ALA A 189 -20.50 -11.30 16.16
CA ALA A 189 -21.85 -11.63 16.60
C ALA A 189 -22.72 -12.34 15.55
N GLY A 190 -22.37 -12.24 14.26
CA GLY A 190 -23.16 -12.76 13.14
C GLY A 190 -23.17 -14.29 12.92
N GLY A 191 -22.65 -15.10 13.86
CA GLY A 191 -22.66 -16.58 13.78
C GLY A 191 -21.45 -17.16 13.04
N ASP A 192 -21.24 -18.47 13.11
CA ASP A 192 -20.07 -19.15 12.55
C ASP A 192 -20.02 -19.06 11.01
N ALA A 193 -19.03 -18.33 10.48
CA ALA A 193 -18.61 -18.58 9.11
C ALA A 193 -17.97 -20.00 9.06
N PRO A 194 -18.25 -20.81 8.06
CA PRO A 194 -17.68 -22.15 7.99
C PRO A 194 -16.15 -22.06 8.00
N VAL A 195 -15.53 -22.54 9.05
CA VAL A 195 -14.09 -22.79 9.08
C VAL A 195 -13.87 -23.90 8.06
N SER A 196 -13.04 -23.64 7.04
CA SER A 196 -12.70 -24.68 6.08
C SER A 196 -12.05 -25.85 6.84
N THR A 197 -12.64 -27.03 6.74
CA THR A 197 -12.22 -28.24 7.46
C THR A 197 -10.97 -28.90 6.85
N GLU A 198 -10.41 -28.38 5.77
CA GLU A 198 -9.13 -28.85 5.25
C GLU A 198 -7.97 -28.32 6.09
N LYS A 199 -7.60 -29.08 7.12
CA LYS A 199 -6.36 -28.90 7.88
C LYS A 199 -5.16 -29.21 6.99
N LYS A 200 -4.71 -28.24 6.19
CA LYS A 200 -3.40 -28.36 5.54
C LYS A 200 -2.31 -28.31 6.61
N SER A 201 -1.40 -29.29 6.57
CA SER A 201 -0.27 -29.34 7.51
C SER A 201 0.58 -28.08 7.37
N LYS A 202 1.00 -27.48 8.51
CA LYS A 202 1.90 -26.32 8.53
C LYS A 202 3.15 -26.55 7.67
N SER A 203 3.69 -27.76 7.69
CA SER A 203 4.86 -28.15 6.94
C SER A 203 4.63 -28.14 5.41
N GLU A 204 3.43 -28.52 4.95
CA GLU A 204 3.06 -28.47 3.53
C GLU A 204 2.89 -27.06 3.00
N ILE A 205 2.32 -26.15 3.80
CA ILE A 205 2.17 -24.74 3.42
C ILE A 205 3.55 -24.10 3.27
N ILE A 206 4.41 -24.25 4.27
CA ILE A 206 5.77 -23.73 4.26
C ILE A 206 6.56 -24.31 3.08
N LYS A 207 6.46 -25.62 2.85
CA LYS A 207 7.15 -26.31 1.77
C LYS A 207 6.71 -25.83 0.38
N LYS A 208 5.38 -25.59 0.18
CA LYS A 208 4.84 -25.02 -1.06
C LYS A 208 5.29 -23.58 -1.29
N VAL A 209 5.31 -22.77 -0.25
CA VAL A 209 5.82 -21.39 -0.34
C VAL A 209 7.29 -21.38 -0.73
N PHE A 210 8.16 -22.14 -0.07
CA PHE A 210 9.58 -22.23 -0.42
C PHE A 210 9.82 -22.81 -1.80
N GLN A 211 9.07 -23.83 -2.22
CA GLN A 211 9.16 -24.37 -3.59
C GLN A 211 8.73 -23.33 -4.63
N GLY A 212 7.64 -22.61 -4.39
CA GLY A 212 7.20 -21.51 -5.24
C GLY A 212 8.28 -20.43 -5.37
N TRP A 213 8.89 -20.01 -4.26
CA TRP A 213 9.95 -19.00 -4.27
C TRP A 213 11.19 -19.46 -5.05
N ARG A 214 11.57 -20.72 -4.94
CA ARG A 214 12.71 -21.28 -5.69
C ARG A 214 12.48 -21.23 -7.21
N VAL A 215 11.26 -21.51 -7.67
CA VAL A 215 10.87 -21.40 -9.09
C VAL A 215 10.91 -19.94 -9.55
N ILE A 216 10.45 -19.01 -8.69
CA ILE A 216 10.38 -17.58 -8.99
C ILE A 216 11.79 -16.98 -9.09
N VAL A 217 12.66 -17.25 -8.11
CA VAL A 217 14.06 -16.76 -8.09
C VAL A 217 14.86 -17.29 -9.28
N GLY A 218 14.52 -18.46 -9.80
CA GLY A 218 15.12 -19.01 -11.04
C GLY A 218 14.61 -18.34 -12.33
N ASN A 219 13.51 -17.57 -12.28
CA ASN A 219 12.92 -16.94 -13.47
C ASN A 219 13.28 -15.44 -13.53
N HIS A 220 14.32 -15.12 -14.32
CA HIS A 220 14.82 -13.75 -14.48
C HIS A 220 13.74 -12.76 -14.94
N SER A 221 12.77 -13.19 -15.75
CA SER A 221 11.67 -12.32 -16.21
C SER A 221 10.76 -11.91 -15.07
N VAL A 222 10.47 -12.83 -14.14
CA VAL A 222 9.69 -12.56 -12.93
C VAL A 222 10.46 -11.64 -11.99
N LEU A 223 11.76 -11.90 -11.78
CA LEU A 223 12.60 -11.05 -10.92
C LEU A 223 12.65 -9.61 -11.41
N ILE A 224 12.82 -9.38 -12.71
CA ILE A 224 12.88 -8.03 -13.27
C ILE A 224 11.52 -7.34 -13.21
N ALA A 225 10.42 -8.05 -13.46
CA ALA A 225 9.08 -7.50 -13.29
C ALA A 225 8.82 -7.12 -11.82
N SER A 226 9.23 -7.97 -10.88
CA SER A 226 9.12 -7.72 -9.44
C SER A 226 10.01 -6.56 -8.97
N LEU A 227 11.19 -6.38 -9.56
CA LEU A 227 12.07 -5.25 -9.29
C LEU A 227 11.40 -3.92 -9.69
N ILE A 228 10.74 -3.88 -10.86
CA ILE A 228 9.97 -2.68 -11.26
C ILE A 228 8.87 -2.37 -10.25
N GLN A 229 8.14 -3.37 -9.79
CA GLN A 229 7.12 -3.20 -8.76
C GLN A 229 7.75 -2.62 -7.48
N ALA A 230 8.88 -3.19 -7.03
CA ALA A 230 9.61 -2.68 -5.87
C ALA A 230 10.06 -1.23 -6.06
N CYS A 231 10.61 -0.85 -7.23
CA CYS A 231 11.01 0.54 -7.51
C CYS A 231 9.82 1.51 -7.54
N GLN A 232 8.67 1.09 -8.05
CA GLN A 232 7.46 1.91 -8.02
C GLN A 232 6.97 2.14 -6.58
N TYR A 233 6.96 1.11 -5.74
CA TYR A 233 6.56 1.25 -4.34
C TYR A 233 7.64 1.92 -3.48
N TYR A 234 8.91 1.81 -3.85
CA TYR A 234 10.00 2.62 -3.29
C TYR A 234 9.68 4.12 -3.47
N ALA A 235 9.38 4.53 -4.71
CA ALA A 235 9.02 5.92 -4.99
C ALA A 235 7.70 6.32 -4.32
N PHE A 236 6.69 5.45 -4.35
CA PHE A 236 5.39 5.73 -3.73
C PHE A 236 5.51 5.93 -2.21
N GLY A 237 6.25 5.09 -1.49
CA GLY A 237 6.46 5.24 -0.04
C GLY A 237 7.14 6.55 0.32
N VAL A 238 8.08 7.00 -0.50
CA VAL A 238 8.75 8.30 -0.33
C VAL A 238 7.80 9.45 -0.61
N VAL A 239 7.11 9.43 -1.74
CA VAL A 239 6.16 10.49 -2.13
C VAL A 239 5.02 10.57 -1.10
N GLU A 240 4.49 9.43 -0.66
CA GLU A 240 3.43 9.38 0.36
C GLU A 240 3.83 10.10 1.65
N PHE A 241 5.09 10.00 2.05
CA PHE A 241 5.59 10.58 3.30
C PHE A 241 6.18 11.98 3.13
N TYR A 242 7.15 12.13 2.22
CA TYR A 242 7.93 13.37 2.12
C TYR A 242 7.24 14.48 1.35
N LEU A 243 6.29 14.16 0.44
CA LEU A 243 5.57 15.20 -0.30
C LEU A 243 4.75 16.08 0.64
N SER A 244 4.08 15.51 1.63
CA SER A 244 3.31 16.30 2.61
C SER A 244 4.20 17.25 3.42
N GLY A 245 5.40 16.79 3.80
CA GLY A 245 6.40 17.62 4.45
C GLY A 245 6.91 18.74 3.53
N TYR A 246 7.28 18.41 2.31
CA TYR A 246 7.74 19.38 1.32
C TYR A 246 6.70 20.47 1.05
N LEU A 247 5.44 20.08 0.81
CA LEU A 247 4.34 21.02 0.58
C LEU A 247 4.08 21.93 1.78
N LYS A 248 4.28 21.43 3.00
CA LYS A 248 4.03 22.18 4.23
C LYS A 248 5.23 22.99 4.71
N GLU A 249 6.42 22.39 4.69
CA GLU A 249 7.63 22.96 5.26
C GLU A 249 8.37 23.91 4.29
N SER A 250 8.37 23.57 2.97
CA SER A 250 9.12 24.33 1.95
C SER A 250 8.23 25.26 1.12
N ILE A 251 6.97 24.88 0.86
CA ILE A 251 6.03 25.68 0.04
C ILE A 251 5.02 26.43 0.89
N GLU A 252 4.84 26.04 2.17
CA GLU A 252 3.90 26.64 3.12
C GLU A 252 2.42 26.55 2.68
N LEU A 253 2.05 25.54 1.88
CA LEU A 253 0.67 25.32 1.48
C LEU A 253 -0.23 25.12 2.69
N SER A 254 -1.50 25.54 2.57
CA SER A 254 -2.50 25.26 3.59
C SER A 254 -2.70 23.75 3.76
N TRP A 255 -3.13 23.32 4.95
CA TRP A 255 -3.35 21.92 5.26
C TRP A 255 -4.33 21.22 4.32
N ILE A 256 -5.42 21.93 3.95
CA ILE A 256 -6.42 21.36 3.03
C ILE A 256 -5.85 21.17 1.63
N LEU A 257 -5.07 22.12 1.11
CA LEU A 257 -4.45 22.01 -0.20
C LEU A 257 -3.38 20.91 -0.21
N THR A 258 -2.61 20.77 0.87
CA THR A 258 -1.68 19.64 1.06
C THR A 258 -2.43 18.31 1.04
N GLY A 259 -3.57 18.22 1.73
CA GLY A 259 -4.43 17.02 1.74
C GLY A 259 -5.01 16.70 0.36
N ILE A 260 -5.39 17.71 -0.43
CA ILE A 260 -5.91 17.52 -1.79
C ILE A 260 -4.81 16.98 -2.71
N VAL A 261 -3.61 17.58 -2.70
CA VAL A 261 -2.49 17.11 -3.53
C VAL A 261 -2.09 15.68 -3.15
N THR A 262 -1.92 15.38 -1.87
CA THR A 262 -1.55 14.03 -1.42
C THR A 262 -2.67 13.01 -1.60
N GLY A 263 -3.93 13.42 -1.47
CA GLY A 263 -5.10 12.60 -1.74
C GLY A 263 -5.26 12.23 -3.21
N SER A 264 -4.90 13.15 -4.12
CA SER A 264 -4.97 12.91 -5.57
C SER A 264 -4.06 11.76 -6.04
N LEU A 265 -2.91 11.55 -5.37
CA LEU A 265 -2.01 10.43 -5.66
C LEU A 265 -2.70 9.07 -5.53
N THR A 266 -3.62 8.95 -4.56
CA THR A 266 -4.35 7.71 -4.27
C THR A 266 -5.71 7.64 -4.95
N ALA A 267 -6.27 8.77 -5.37
CA ALA A 267 -7.55 8.82 -6.08
C ALA A 267 -7.44 8.31 -7.52
N ILE A 268 -6.41 8.73 -8.27
CA ILE A 268 -6.21 8.35 -9.66
C ILE A 268 -6.09 6.83 -9.86
N PRO A 269 -5.38 6.05 -9.04
CA PRO A 269 -5.31 4.60 -9.16
C PRO A 269 -6.65 3.88 -9.18
N ILE A 270 -7.70 4.43 -8.57
CA ILE A 270 -9.04 3.83 -8.56
C ILE A 270 -9.59 3.67 -9.98
N VAL A 271 -9.40 4.70 -10.80
CA VAL A 271 -9.90 4.73 -12.19
C VAL A 271 -8.83 4.21 -13.17
N ALA A 272 -7.58 4.58 -12.95
CA ALA A 272 -6.49 4.28 -13.87
C ALA A 272 -6.14 2.78 -13.88
N LYS A 273 -6.13 2.07 -12.74
CA LYS A 273 -5.77 0.65 -12.70
C LYS A 273 -6.69 -0.24 -13.55
N PRO A 274 -8.03 -0.20 -13.41
CA PRO A 274 -8.92 -1.00 -14.23
C PRO A 274 -8.83 -0.65 -15.73
N TYR A 275 -8.67 0.65 -16.04
CA TYR A 275 -8.53 1.12 -17.42
C TYR A 275 -7.23 0.61 -18.04
N MET A 276 -6.10 0.82 -17.39
CA MET A 276 -4.77 0.42 -17.87
C MET A 276 -4.59 -1.11 -17.91
N GLY A 277 -5.25 -1.85 -17.03
CA GLY A 277 -5.36 -3.30 -17.13
C GLY A 277 -5.93 -3.72 -18.48
N ARG A 278 -7.11 -3.19 -18.86
CA ARG A 278 -7.76 -3.46 -20.16
C ARG A 278 -6.92 -3.01 -21.36
N VAL A 279 -6.30 -1.84 -21.28
CA VAL A 279 -5.41 -1.33 -22.33
C VAL A 279 -4.24 -2.30 -22.52
N SER A 280 -3.61 -2.75 -21.43
CA SER A 280 -2.48 -3.67 -21.46
C SER A 280 -2.84 -5.05 -22.02
N ASP A 281 -4.10 -5.49 -21.87
CA ASP A 281 -4.60 -6.72 -22.48
C ASP A 281 -4.60 -6.63 -24.03
N ARG A 282 -4.81 -5.43 -24.57
CA ARG A 282 -4.89 -5.20 -26.04
C ARG A 282 -3.54 -4.92 -26.68
N ILE A 283 -2.70 -4.08 -26.06
CA ILE A 283 -1.43 -3.64 -26.64
C ILE A 283 -0.21 -4.39 -26.11
N GLY A 284 -0.44 -5.34 -25.17
CA GLY A 284 0.61 -6.08 -24.49
C GLY A 284 1.12 -5.38 -23.23
N ARG A 285 1.77 -6.13 -22.33
CA ARG A 285 2.17 -5.68 -20.99
C ARG A 285 3.36 -4.71 -20.98
N ARG A 286 4.24 -4.83 -21.97
CA ARG A 286 5.56 -4.15 -21.97
C ARG A 286 5.45 -2.64 -22.15
N ILE A 287 4.68 -2.20 -23.14
CA ILE A 287 4.54 -0.78 -23.50
C ILE A 287 3.94 0.01 -22.34
N PRO A 288 2.82 -0.41 -21.70
CA PRO A 288 2.28 0.30 -20.54
C PRO A 288 3.25 0.38 -19.36
N ILE A 289 4.04 -0.66 -19.09
CA ILE A 289 5.04 -0.63 -18.01
C ILE A 289 6.11 0.43 -18.30
N VAL A 290 6.69 0.44 -19.49
CA VAL A 290 7.73 1.42 -19.86
C VAL A 290 7.17 2.85 -19.82
N VAL A 291 6.02 3.08 -20.47
CA VAL A 291 5.37 4.39 -20.48
C VAL A 291 4.99 4.82 -19.06
N GLY A 292 4.43 3.93 -18.27
CA GLY A 292 4.05 4.22 -16.88
C GLY A 292 5.25 4.60 -16.00
N CYS A 293 6.40 3.94 -16.17
CA CYS A 293 7.64 4.32 -15.47
C CYS A 293 8.12 5.72 -15.84
N ILE A 294 8.08 6.08 -17.11
CA ILE A 294 8.46 7.42 -17.59
C ILE A 294 7.48 8.47 -17.04
N VAL A 295 6.17 8.20 -17.17
CA VAL A 295 5.10 9.10 -16.71
C VAL A 295 5.16 9.30 -15.20
N SER A 296 5.54 8.30 -14.40
CA SER A 296 5.72 8.46 -12.97
C SER A 296 7.03 9.17 -12.59
N ALA A 297 8.08 9.07 -13.40
CA ALA A 297 9.37 9.70 -13.12
C ALA A 297 9.39 11.21 -13.40
N LEU A 298 8.74 11.65 -14.50
CA LEU A 298 8.77 13.05 -14.95
C LEU A 298 8.28 14.05 -13.88
N PRO A 299 7.14 13.86 -13.20
CA PRO A 299 6.68 14.77 -12.15
C PRO A 299 7.69 14.94 -11.03
N LEU A 300 8.41 13.88 -10.67
CA LEU A 300 9.37 13.90 -9.56
C LEU A 300 10.55 14.81 -9.83
N VAL A 301 10.96 14.96 -11.10
CA VAL A 301 12.01 15.91 -11.49
C VAL A 301 11.51 17.35 -11.37
N VAL A 302 10.24 17.61 -11.61
CA VAL A 302 9.67 18.96 -11.71
C VAL A 302 9.17 19.49 -10.37
N ILE A 303 8.63 18.63 -9.49
CA ILE A 303 8.04 19.01 -8.18
C ILE A 303 8.94 19.97 -7.38
N PRO A 304 10.28 19.75 -7.23
CA PRO A 304 11.11 20.62 -6.41
C PRO A 304 11.24 22.08 -6.89
N TYR A 305 10.87 22.35 -8.12
CA TYR A 305 11.02 23.67 -8.77
C TYR A 305 9.69 24.42 -8.91
N VAL A 306 8.59 23.88 -8.37
CA VAL A 306 7.25 24.43 -8.57
C VAL A 306 6.60 24.73 -7.21
N THR A 307 6.00 25.92 -7.09
CA THR A 307 5.27 26.35 -5.90
C THR A 307 3.76 26.52 -6.15
N ASN A 308 3.34 26.59 -7.44
CA ASN A 308 1.95 26.77 -7.81
C ASN A 308 1.11 25.52 -7.51
N PHE A 309 0.04 25.70 -6.74
CA PHE A 309 -0.86 24.60 -6.34
C PHE A 309 -1.43 23.80 -7.52
N TRP A 310 -1.91 24.46 -8.56
CA TRP A 310 -2.53 23.77 -9.70
C TRP A 310 -1.54 22.94 -10.51
N VAL A 311 -0.29 23.42 -10.61
CA VAL A 311 0.79 22.66 -11.25
C VAL A 311 1.19 21.47 -10.37
N LEU A 312 1.34 21.65 -9.08
CA LEU A 312 1.64 20.58 -8.13
C LEU A 312 0.54 19.51 -8.12
N LEU A 313 -0.73 19.92 -8.14
CA LEU A 313 -1.87 19.00 -8.26
C LEU A 313 -1.80 18.20 -9.57
N SER A 314 -1.53 18.88 -10.70
CA SER A 314 -1.40 18.21 -12.01
C SER A 314 -0.25 17.22 -12.01
N LEU A 315 0.90 17.57 -11.44
CA LEU A 315 2.05 16.68 -11.32
C LEU A 315 1.75 15.46 -10.44
N ALA A 316 1.01 15.65 -9.32
CA ALA A 316 0.57 14.56 -8.47
C ALA A 316 -0.39 13.60 -9.19
N LEU A 317 -1.32 14.12 -9.98
CA LEU A 317 -2.23 13.32 -10.81
C LEU A 317 -1.48 12.52 -11.88
N ILE A 318 -0.50 13.14 -12.57
CA ILE A 318 0.34 12.48 -13.57
C ILE A 318 1.19 11.38 -12.92
N TYR A 319 1.81 11.66 -11.77
CA TYR A 319 2.56 10.66 -11.00
C TYR A 319 1.66 9.48 -10.62
N GLY A 320 0.48 9.77 -10.04
CA GLY A 320 -0.50 8.74 -9.64
C GLY A 320 -0.97 7.88 -10.82
N PHE A 321 -1.14 8.47 -12.01
CA PHE A 321 -1.49 7.73 -13.23
C PHE A 321 -0.36 6.80 -13.69
N GLY A 322 0.89 7.28 -13.72
CA GLY A 322 2.05 6.46 -14.05
C GLY A 322 2.24 5.29 -13.09
N PHE A 323 2.19 5.57 -11.78
CA PHE A 323 2.22 4.56 -10.71
C PHE A 323 1.10 3.52 -10.87
N ALA A 324 -0.14 3.97 -11.10
CA ALA A 324 -1.28 3.09 -11.30
C ALA A 324 -1.12 2.18 -12.51
N THR A 325 -0.58 2.72 -13.61
CA THR A 325 -0.33 1.98 -14.84
C THR A 325 0.64 0.83 -14.61
N VAL A 326 1.80 1.09 -14.02
CA VAL A 326 2.80 0.05 -13.76
C VAL A 326 2.28 -0.99 -12.77
N THR A 327 1.71 -0.54 -11.65
CA THR A 327 1.24 -1.42 -10.57
C THR A 327 -0.03 -2.22 -10.91
N ALA A 328 -0.77 -1.85 -11.95
CA ALA A 328 -1.86 -2.67 -12.49
C ALA A 328 -1.34 -3.76 -13.44
N VAL A 329 -0.34 -3.43 -14.26
CA VAL A 329 0.10 -4.30 -15.37
C VAL A 329 1.16 -5.32 -14.93
N THR A 330 2.01 -4.97 -13.96
CA THR A 330 3.08 -5.85 -13.49
C THR A 330 2.58 -7.17 -12.90
N PRO A 331 1.55 -7.20 -12.03
CA PRO A 331 1.00 -8.46 -11.54
C PRO A 331 0.44 -9.35 -12.66
N ALA A 332 -0.23 -8.75 -13.65
CA ALA A 332 -0.73 -9.49 -14.81
C ALA A 332 0.43 -10.10 -15.63
N LEU A 333 1.51 -9.33 -15.86
CA LEU A 333 2.72 -9.84 -16.51
C LEU A 333 3.33 -11.01 -15.74
N VAL A 334 3.48 -10.88 -14.42
CA VAL A 334 4.05 -11.94 -13.57
C VAL A 334 3.20 -13.21 -13.65
N SER A 335 1.86 -13.09 -13.62
CA SER A 335 0.95 -14.24 -13.71
C SER A 335 1.05 -14.98 -15.05
N GLU A 336 1.42 -14.29 -16.13
CA GLU A 336 1.61 -14.87 -17.47
C GLU A 336 2.99 -15.57 -17.62
N LEU A 337 3.97 -15.22 -16.77
CA LEU A 337 5.34 -15.72 -16.81
C LEU A 337 5.56 -17.00 -16.00
N VAL A 338 4.58 -17.42 -15.20
CA VAL A 338 4.68 -18.56 -14.30
C VAL A 338 3.61 -19.62 -14.57
N PRO A 339 3.84 -20.90 -14.24
CA PRO A 339 2.81 -21.93 -14.27
C PRO A 339 1.64 -21.56 -13.35
N LYS A 340 0.42 -22.03 -13.68
CA LYS A 340 -0.82 -21.72 -12.92
C LYS A 340 -0.71 -22.09 -11.45
N GLU A 341 -0.02 -23.17 -11.13
CA GLU A 341 0.23 -23.67 -9.77
C GLU A 341 1.10 -22.73 -8.94
N CYS A 342 1.94 -21.92 -9.60
CA CYS A 342 2.88 -20.98 -8.97
C CYS A 342 2.37 -19.54 -8.91
N VAL A 343 1.20 -19.21 -9.49
CA VAL A 343 0.67 -17.84 -9.53
C VAL A 343 0.50 -17.26 -8.12
N GLY A 344 -0.07 -18.02 -7.18
CA GLY A 344 -0.25 -17.55 -5.81
C GLY A 344 1.08 -17.22 -5.10
N ALA A 345 2.10 -18.09 -5.26
CA ALA A 345 3.41 -17.85 -4.70
C ALA A 345 4.10 -16.61 -5.34
N SER A 346 3.87 -16.41 -6.64
CA SER A 346 4.43 -15.26 -7.38
C SER A 346 3.78 -13.95 -6.98
N MET A 347 2.49 -13.94 -6.68
CA MET A 347 1.82 -12.76 -6.13
C MET A 347 2.35 -12.43 -4.73
N GLY A 348 2.49 -13.43 -3.85
CA GLY A 348 3.09 -13.23 -2.53
C GLY A 348 4.53 -12.72 -2.58
N PHE A 349 5.34 -13.19 -3.55
CA PHE A 349 6.67 -12.64 -3.78
C PHE A 349 6.62 -11.18 -4.25
N LEU A 350 5.70 -10.87 -5.15
CA LEU A 350 5.48 -9.52 -5.66
C LEU A 350 5.08 -8.55 -4.53
N ASP A 351 4.20 -8.99 -3.62
CA ASP A 351 3.79 -8.22 -2.45
C ASP A 351 4.97 -8.00 -1.47
N THR A 352 5.82 -9.01 -1.28
CA THR A 352 7.05 -8.86 -0.48
C THR A 352 7.99 -7.83 -1.10
N MET A 353 8.17 -7.84 -2.41
CA MET A 353 8.98 -6.85 -3.14
C MET A 353 8.38 -5.45 -3.07
N MET A 354 7.05 -5.34 -3.09
CA MET A 354 6.30 -4.10 -2.86
C MET A 354 6.61 -3.53 -1.47
N ASP A 355 6.42 -4.33 -0.43
CA ASP A 355 6.65 -3.91 0.97
C ASP A 355 8.12 -3.57 1.22
N ALA A 356 9.06 -4.33 0.63
CA ALA A 356 10.48 -4.02 0.70
C ALA A 356 10.80 -2.66 0.05
N GLY A 357 10.24 -2.38 -1.12
CA GLY A 357 10.38 -1.09 -1.78
C GLY A 357 9.83 0.04 -0.92
N GLN A 358 8.58 -0.09 -0.45
CA GLN A 358 7.91 0.91 0.38
C GLN A 358 8.62 1.15 1.74
N THR A 359 9.36 0.16 2.23
CA THR A 359 10.17 0.28 3.45
C THR A 359 11.52 0.96 3.18
N LEU A 360 12.25 0.51 2.16
CA LEU A 360 13.60 1.00 1.86
C LEU A 360 13.58 2.43 1.31
N GLY A 361 12.54 2.79 0.54
CA GLY A 361 12.43 4.11 -0.07
C GLY A 361 12.58 5.26 0.93
N PRO A 362 11.70 5.37 1.92
CA PRO A 362 11.78 6.44 2.90
C PRO A 362 13.07 6.42 3.73
N ILE A 363 13.63 5.23 4.05
CA ILE A 363 14.89 5.13 4.81
C ILE A 363 16.04 5.77 4.04
N ILE A 364 16.23 5.39 2.78
CA ILE A 364 17.30 5.94 1.94
C ILE A 364 17.06 7.42 1.69
N SER A 365 15.82 7.82 1.44
CA SER A 365 15.46 9.22 1.22
C SER A 365 15.67 10.10 2.46
N GLY A 366 15.55 9.54 3.67
CA GLY A 366 15.88 10.25 4.91
C GLY A 366 17.37 10.65 4.97
N LEU A 367 18.27 9.75 4.54
CA LEU A 367 19.70 10.02 4.46
C LEU A 367 20.00 11.08 3.40
N ILE A 368 19.30 11.05 2.26
CA ILE A 368 19.44 12.08 1.21
C ILE A 368 18.91 13.43 1.71
N LEU A 369 17.77 13.44 2.42
CA LEU A 369 17.23 14.67 3.01
C LEU A 369 18.18 15.33 4.00
N ALA A 370 18.94 14.53 4.76
CA ALA A 370 19.94 15.01 5.70
C ALA A 370 21.20 15.60 5.02
N SER A 371 21.41 15.34 3.73
CA SER A 371 22.51 15.89 2.95
C SER A 371 22.21 17.30 2.43
N SER A 372 23.19 17.93 1.79
CA SER A 372 23.04 19.23 1.11
C SER A 372 22.01 19.22 -0.03
N LEU A 373 21.60 18.03 -0.51
CA LEU A 373 20.66 17.87 -1.61
C LEU A 373 19.20 18.07 -1.19
N GLN A 374 18.87 17.92 0.10
CA GLN A 374 17.56 18.16 0.69
C GLN A 374 16.40 17.52 -0.12
N TYR A 375 15.22 18.14 -0.19
CA TYR A 375 14.06 17.64 -0.95
C TYR A 375 14.33 17.52 -2.46
N GLY A 376 15.16 18.41 -3.04
CA GLY A 376 15.56 18.31 -4.45
C GLY A 376 16.27 16.99 -4.76
N GLY A 377 17.20 16.60 -3.90
CA GLY A 377 17.90 15.31 -4.00
C GLY A 377 16.97 14.12 -3.78
N VAL A 378 16.06 14.21 -2.82
CA VAL A 378 15.05 13.16 -2.59
C VAL A 378 14.25 12.87 -3.86
N PHE A 379 13.56 13.88 -4.41
CA PHE A 379 12.70 13.67 -5.59
C PHE A 379 13.50 13.30 -6.85
N SER A 380 14.69 13.89 -7.06
CA SER A 380 15.54 13.53 -8.21
C SER A 380 16.04 12.08 -8.12
N SER A 381 16.40 11.59 -6.91
CA SER A 381 16.80 10.19 -6.72
C SER A 381 15.69 9.19 -7.07
N LEU A 382 14.43 9.53 -6.77
CA LEU A 382 13.28 8.69 -7.15
C LEU A 382 13.15 8.59 -8.67
N ALA A 383 13.27 9.71 -9.37
CA ALA A 383 13.22 9.73 -10.83
C ALA A 383 14.34 8.86 -11.43
N ILE A 384 15.56 8.95 -10.89
CA ILE A 384 16.69 8.11 -11.31
C ILE A 384 16.38 6.63 -11.09
N VAL A 385 15.86 6.24 -9.92
CA VAL A 385 15.49 4.84 -9.62
C VAL A 385 14.43 4.33 -10.60
N LEU A 386 13.38 5.12 -10.86
CA LEU A 386 12.31 4.72 -11.77
C LEU A 386 12.80 4.60 -13.22
N LEU A 387 13.59 5.56 -13.71
CA LEU A 387 14.13 5.53 -15.06
C LEU A 387 15.16 4.42 -15.24
N SER A 388 16.02 4.18 -14.24
CA SER A 388 16.98 3.07 -14.26
C SER A 388 16.27 1.73 -14.31
N SER A 389 15.23 1.51 -13.50
CA SER A 389 14.42 0.29 -13.53
C SER A 389 13.72 0.10 -14.89
N CYS A 390 13.24 1.19 -15.49
CA CYS A 390 12.64 1.19 -16.83
C CYS A 390 13.65 0.76 -17.90
N ILE A 391 14.87 1.32 -17.88
CA ILE A 391 15.95 0.98 -18.83
C ILE A 391 16.32 -0.49 -18.68
N ILE A 392 16.54 -0.99 -17.46
CA ILE A 392 16.85 -2.40 -17.19
C ILE A 392 15.78 -3.32 -17.77
N PHE A 393 14.51 -2.99 -17.55
CA PHE A 393 13.39 -3.76 -18.09
C PHE A 393 13.36 -3.75 -19.62
N ALA A 394 13.49 -2.57 -20.24
CA ALA A 394 13.45 -2.43 -21.69
C ALA A 394 14.60 -3.21 -22.37
N LEU A 395 15.81 -3.10 -21.87
CA LEU A 395 16.98 -3.83 -22.37
C LEU A 395 16.83 -5.35 -22.24
N PHE A 396 16.37 -5.81 -21.06
CA PHE A 396 16.13 -7.23 -20.84
C PHE A 396 15.09 -7.80 -21.81
N GLN A 397 14.01 -7.07 -22.02
CA GLN A 397 12.94 -7.48 -22.93
C GLN A 397 13.41 -7.51 -24.40
N ALA A 398 14.22 -6.54 -24.82
CA ALA A 398 14.82 -6.52 -26.16
C ALA A 398 15.70 -7.74 -26.39
N ARG A 399 16.56 -8.09 -25.40
CA ARG A 399 17.42 -9.28 -25.45
C ARG A 399 16.62 -10.59 -25.56
N THR A 400 15.54 -10.71 -24.77
CA THR A 400 14.69 -11.91 -24.76
C THR A 400 13.97 -12.11 -26.11
N GLN A 401 13.56 -11.02 -26.78
CA GLN A 401 12.95 -11.08 -28.11
C GLN A 401 13.97 -11.48 -29.18
N SER A 402 15.17 -10.92 -29.15
CA SER A 402 16.26 -11.27 -30.09
C SER A 402 16.58 -12.77 -30.01
N LEU A 403 16.71 -13.32 -28.80
CA LEU A 403 16.98 -14.75 -28.60
C LEU A 403 15.86 -15.67 -29.11
N LYS A 404 14.60 -15.25 -29.01
CA LYS A 404 13.47 -16.01 -29.57
C LYS A 404 13.47 -15.98 -31.09
N LYS A 405 13.83 -14.83 -31.70
CA LYS A 405 13.87 -14.66 -33.16
C LYS A 405 15.01 -15.45 -33.82
N HIS A 406 16.10 -15.71 -33.09
CA HIS A 406 17.21 -16.56 -33.56
C HIS A 406 16.98 -18.06 -33.37
N ARG A 407 15.94 -18.45 -32.58
CA ARG A 407 15.59 -19.88 -32.36
C ARG A 407 14.39 -20.35 -33.18
N ALA A 408 13.66 -19.43 -33.79
CA ALA A 408 12.57 -19.69 -34.73
C ALA A 408 13.08 -19.60 -36.19
#